data_63593ba6d8a949b0176a415159695c08
#
_entry.id   63593ba6d8a949b0176a415159695c08
#
_cell.length_a   1.000
_cell.length_b   1.000
_cell.length_c   1.000
_cell.angle_alpha   90.00
_cell.angle_beta   90.00
_cell.angle_gamma   90.00
#
_symmetry.space_group_name_H-M   'P 1'
#
loop_
_entity.id
_entity.type
_entity.pdbx_description
1 polymer ?
#
loop_
_entity_poly.entity_id
_entity_poly.type
_entity_poly.pdbx_seq_one_letter_code
_entity_poly.pdbx_strand_id
1 'polypeptide(L)'
;MGFLLGVAVVARPLPAADTVHTADRGTIIFAADKAMLTGADMKLEKPADGAVVSGWKEPGDTVRWEYKPARWGRYDVELQYAAAGSEATDVQVEVAGQVLTVRRPSTGSSDRWERLKVGRFYLAKSEPFSIQVRCSPAGPASSMNLRSLTLKPAPEGEPVTQASDGVITLRSAEATTHSEMMRFEPATNKNCLGYWVNPADWADWTFTVNRPGTYDVEVWQGCGRDQGGSEVNVETGGVTLPFIVEETGHFQNFVPRQVGRVTFSSAGPQTLAIKPQNKKAAAVMDIRRIRLVPTTTAAIPSPAARAFVAAPRVVILGDSITYSGEWPEWVETWLHLQFPEARVEFLNLGLPSETASGLSEAGHAGGSFPRPDVNERLGRVLEKTHPDLIVACYGMNDGIYFPLGEERFKKFQEGIIRLRETAAHQGVRVIHLTPPIFDPVPLTGRTLPAGRDAYPSPFEGYNSVLDRYSEWLLSRRAAGWEVVDVHGPMNRFLAEQRTLNPKFELSNDGVHANSQGHWLMARELLRHLGAPEVVVASDVPTALMKSDPRAVAVFALVQKRQRLLKDSWLTAVGHQRPGMSKGIPLADAERQATEIAAQLATAR
;
A
#
# COMPACT_ATOMS: atom_id res chain seq x y z
N MET A 1 26.70 26.85 -61.63
CA MET A 1 25.54 26.10 -62.10
C MET A 1 25.92 24.63 -62.01
N GLY A 2 25.65 24.01 -60.90
CA GLY A 2 25.98 22.59 -60.62
C GLY A 2 24.83 22.01 -59.84
N PHE A 3 24.02 21.21 -60.47
CA PHE A 3 22.91 20.46 -59.89
C PHE A 3 23.45 19.26 -59.11
N LEU A 4 23.22 19.19 -57.81
CA LEU A 4 23.34 17.98 -57.00
C LEU A 4 22.01 17.23 -57.05
N LEU A 5 21.97 16.09 -57.74
CA LEU A 5 20.88 15.12 -57.64
C LEU A 5 20.96 14.40 -56.30
N GLY A 6 20.03 14.72 -55.40
CA GLY A 6 19.78 13.93 -54.18
C GLY A 6 19.07 12.63 -54.54
N VAL A 7 19.72 11.49 -54.34
CA VAL A 7 19.09 10.17 -54.42
C VAL A 7 18.25 9.96 -53.16
N ALA A 8 16.94 10.11 -53.28
CA ALA A 8 16.01 9.68 -52.26
C ALA A 8 15.95 8.14 -52.21
N VAL A 9 16.53 7.57 -51.15
CA VAL A 9 16.33 6.14 -50.85
C VAL A 9 14.89 5.99 -50.34
N VAL A 10 14.01 5.57 -51.24
CA VAL A 10 12.65 5.10 -50.90
C VAL A 10 12.81 3.79 -50.15
N ALA A 11 12.62 3.82 -48.83
CA ALA A 11 12.51 2.63 -47.99
C ALA A 11 11.27 1.83 -48.49
N ARG A 12 11.52 0.68 -49.11
CA ARG A 12 10.48 -0.28 -49.42
C ARG A 12 9.81 -0.73 -48.13
N PRO A 13 8.47 -0.79 -48.04
CA PRO A 13 7.81 -1.42 -46.91
C PRO A 13 8.23 -2.91 -46.89
N LEU A 14 8.77 -3.32 -45.74
CA LEU A 14 9.10 -4.71 -45.46
C LEU A 14 7.84 -5.58 -45.61
N PRO A 15 7.93 -6.75 -46.24
CA PRO A 15 6.79 -7.68 -46.30
C PRO A 15 6.40 -8.07 -44.88
N ALA A 16 5.10 -8.13 -44.61
CA ALA A 16 4.56 -8.64 -43.38
C ALA A 16 5.16 -10.03 -43.12
N ALA A 17 5.87 -10.19 -42.02
CA ALA A 17 6.48 -11.45 -41.63
C ALA A 17 5.36 -12.45 -41.25
N ASP A 18 4.90 -13.24 -42.18
CA ASP A 18 4.08 -14.44 -41.98
C ASP A 18 4.90 -15.50 -41.28
N THR A 19 5.16 -15.38 -39.93
CA THR A 19 5.97 -16.48 -39.40
C THR A 19 6.27 -16.50 -37.90
N VAL A 20 5.50 -15.85 -37.13
CA VAL A 20 5.57 -16.02 -35.67
C VAL A 20 4.29 -16.76 -35.25
N HIS A 21 4.44 -18.01 -34.81
CA HIS A 21 3.31 -18.74 -34.26
C HIS A 21 2.94 -18.15 -32.92
N THR A 22 1.73 -17.61 -32.83
CA THR A 22 1.11 -17.32 -31.53
C THR A 22 0.57 -18.66 -31.02
N ALA A 23 1.30 -19.28 -30.11
CA ALA A 23 0.84 -20.44 -29.37
C ALA A 23 0.05 -19.97 -28.16
N ASP A 24 -0.71 -20.86 -27.59
CA ASP A 24 -1.51 -20.73 -26.40
C ASP A 24 -1.54 -19.33 -25.74
N ARG A 25 -2.66 -18.62 -25.92
CA ARG A 25 -3.00 -17.35 -25.26
C ARG A 25 -1.91 -16.26 -25.29
N GLY A 26 -1.45 -15.93 -26.48
CA GLY A 26 -0.53 -14.81 -26.68
C GLY A 26 0.95 -15.13 -26.43
N THR A 27 1.32 -16.39 -26.21
CA THR A 27 2.71 -16.84 -26.26
C THR A 27 3.22 -16.74 -27.69
N ILE A 28 4.38 -16.08 -27.88
CA ILE A 28 4.98 -15.83 -29.17
C ILE A 28 6.25 -16.67 -29.29
N ILE A 29 6.35 -17.49 -30.35
CA ILE A 29 7.50 -18.36 -30.60
C ILE A 29 8.24 -17.87 -31.84
N PHE A 30 9.48 -17.51 -31.69
CA PHE A 30 10.43 -17.12 -32.74
C PHE A 30 11.30 -18.33 -33.07
N ALA A 31 10.91 -19.06 -34.09
CA ALA A 31 11.61 -20.27 -34.50
C ALA A 31 12.90 -19.95 -35.29
N ALA A 32 13.89 -20.83 -35.20
CA ALA A 32 15.18 -20.68 -35.86
C ALA A 32 15.07 -20.53 -37.41
N ASP A 33 14.12 -21.20 -38.05
CA ASP A 33 13.93 -21.15 -39.50
C ASP A 33 13.41 -19.82 -40.06
N LYS A 34 13.02 -18.91 -39.17
CA LYS A 34 12.51 -17.58 -39.48
C LYS A 34 13.48 -16.46 -39.07
N ALA A 35 14.66 -16.84 -38.59
CA ALA A 35 15.67 -15.91 -38.15
C ALA A 35 16.49 -15.33 -39.32
N MET A 36 16.91 -14.10 -39.16
CA MET A 36 17.97 -13.50 -39.94
C MET A 36 19.30 -13.73 -39.21
N LEU A 37 20.28 -14.28 -39.93
CA LEU A 37 21.60 -14.58 -39.38
C LEU A 37 22.62 -13.53 -39.82
N THR A 38 23.47 -13.11 -38.93
CA THR A 38 24.64 -12.29 -39.21
C THR A 38 25.86 -12.98 -38.61
N GLY A 39 26.89 -13.21 -39.43
CA GLY A 39 28.11 -13.93 -39.07
C GLY A 39 28.51 -14.92 -40.16
N ALA A 40 29.85 -14.98 -40.46
CA ALA A 40 30.35 -15.81 -41.57
C ALA A 40 30.16 -17.32 -41.34
N ASP A 41 30.22 -17.75 -40.11
CA ASP A 41 30.12 -19.15 -39.69
C ASP A 41 28.73 -19.57 -39.19
N MET A 42 27.80 -18.63 -39.11
CA MET A 42 26.41 -18.91 -38.69
C MET A 42 25.70 -19.79 -39.68
N LYS A 43 25.05 -20.86 -39.22
CA LYS A 43 24.37 -21.85 -40.03
C LYS A 43 22.95 -22.09 -39.54
N LEU A 44 22.02 -22.20 -40.52
CA LEU A 44 20.69 -22.71 -40.30
C LEU A 44 20.61 -24.15 -40.83
N GLU A 45 20.42 -25.09 -39.94
CA GLU A 45 20.21 -26.50 -40.24
C GLU A 45 18.75 -26.87 -40.05
N LYS A 46 18.22 -27.81 -40.84
CA LYS A 46 16.82 -28.24 -40.76
C LYS A 46 16.72 -29.77 -40.60
N PRO A 47 17.15 -30.31 -39.44
CA PRO A 47 16.92 -31.71 -39.14
C PRO A 47 15.41 -32.04 -39.04
N ALA A 48 15.08 -33.32 -39.04
CA ALA A 48 13.68 -33.79 -39.05
C ALA A 48 12.89 -33.34 -37.78
N ASP A 49 13.56 -33.07 -36.67
CA ASP A 49 13.00 -32.65 -35.38
C ASP A 49 12.92 -31.14 -35.19
N GLY A 50 13.23 -30.34 -36.24
CA GLY A 50 13.07 -28.89 -36.24
C GLY A 50 14.34 -28.11 -36.58
N ALA A 51 14.16 -26.89 -37.04
CA ALA A 51 15.26 -26.01 -37.44
C ALA A 51 16.15 -25.60 -36.27
N VAL A 52 17.44 -25.44 -36.55
CA VAL A 52 18.47 -25.11 -35.56
C VAL A 52 19.43 -24.08 -36.13
N VAL A 53 19.79 -23.06 -35.35
CA VAL A 53 20.90 -22.15 -35.67
C VAL A 53 22.10 -22.54 -34.84
N SER A 54 23.25 -22.63 -35.50
CA SER A 54 24.56 -22.95 -34.90
C SER A 54 25.65 -22.03 -35.46
N GLY A 55 26.91 -22.21 -34.99
CA GLY A 55 28.08 -21.58 -35.60
C GLY A 55 28.49 -20.24 -34.97
N TRP A 56 28.20 -20.00 -33.73
CA TRP A 56 28.59 -18.81 -32.94
C TRP A 56 30.09 -18.80 -32.68
N LYS A 57 30.86 -17.97 -33.40
CA LYS A 57 32.33 -17.90 -33.28
C LYS A 57 32.84 -16.49 -32.97
N GLU A 58 32.19 -15.47 -33.52
CA GLU A 58 32.64 -14.08 -33.44
C GLU A 58 31.70 -13.23 -32.57
N PRO A 59 32.22 -12.15 -31.94
CA PRO A 59 31.39 -11.25 -31.12
C PRO A 59 30.24 -10.58 -31.87
N GLY A 60 30.35 -10.50 -33.19
CA GLY A 60 29.32 -9.93 -34.08
C GLY A 60 28.21 -10.91 -34.51
N ASP A 61 28.37 -12.19 -34.18
CA ASP A 61 27.41 -13.22 -34.59
C ASP A 61 26.07 -13.01 -33.88
N THR A 62 25.00 -12.86 -34.68
CA THR A 62 23.67 -12.60 -34.17
C THR A 62 22.59 -13.42 -34.89
N VAL A 63 21.57 -13.75 -34.10
CA VAL A 63 20.29 -14.25 -34.60
C VAL A 63 19.24 -13.21 -34.34
N ARG A 64 18.52 -12.77 -35.37
CA ARG A 64 17.58 -11.65 -35.26
C ARG A 64 16.21 -12.02 -35.87
N TRP A 65 15.16 -11.51 -35.25
CA TRP A 65 13.78 -11.54 -35.77
C TRP A 65 13.19 -10.14 -35.72
N GLU A 66 12.25 -9.87 -36.64
CA GLU A 66 11.40 -8.69 -36.61
C GLU A 66 9.97 -9.12 -36.29
N TYR A 67 9.30 -8.38 -35.43
CA TYR A 67 7.95 -8.69 -34.99
C TYR A 67 7.12 -7.46 -34.71
N LYS A 68 5.84 -7.52 -35.05
CA LYS A 68 4.84 -6.53 -34.67
C LYS A 68 3.85 -7.16 -33.69
N PRO A 69 3.90 -6.84 -32.39
CA PRO A 69 3.05 -7.44 -31.39
C PRO A 69 1.60 -6.96 -31.51
N ALA A 70 0.65 -7.84 -31.20
CA ALA A 70 -0.76 -7.50 -31.06
C ALA A 70 -1.05 -6.78 -29.73
N ARG A 71 -0.18 -6.96 -28.72
CA ARG A 71 -0.31 -6.36 -27.40
C ARG A 71 1.02 -5.81 -26.89
N TRP A 72 0.96 -4.84 -26.00
CA TRP A 72 2.05 -4.42 -25.12
C TRP A 72 1.86 -5.05 -23.73
N GLY A 73 2.80 -4.86 -22.82
CA GLY A 73 2.75 -5.38 -21.47
C GLY A 73 4.00 -6.14 -21.08
N ARG A 74 3.91 -6.90 -20.00
CA ARG A 74 5.01 -7.69 -19.47
C ARG A 74 5.13 -9.04 -20.18
N TYR A 75 6.39 -9.45 -20.45
CA TYR A 75 6.73 -10.74 -21.02
C TYR A 75 7.94 -11.36 -20.32
N ASP A 76 7.91 -12.67 -20.11
CA ASP A 76 9.10 -13.46 -19.83
C ASP A 76 9.72 -13.94 -21.13
N VAL A 77 11.06 -13.97 -21.16
CA VAL A 77 11.87 -14.41 -22.29
C VAL A 77 12.49 -15.76 -21.95
N GLU A 78 12.31 -16.74 -22.83
CA GLU A 78 12.86 -18.10 -22.70
C GLU A 78 13.55 -18.53 -24.01
N LEU A 79 14.72 -19.15 -23.90
CA LEU A 79 15.41 -19.78 -25.03
C LEU A 79 15.27 -21.30 -24.96
N GLN A 80 15.09 -21.94 -26.12
CA GLN A 80 15.26 -23.38 -26.27
C GLN A 80 16.61 -23.64 -26.96
N TYR A 81 17.55 -24.23 -26.24
CA TYR A 81 18.93 -24.38 -26.68
C TYR A 81 19.51 -25.73 -26.33
N ALA A 82 20.64 -26.07 -26.97
CA ALA A 82 21.53 -27.19 -26.62
C ALA A 82 22.98 -26.73 -26.70
N ALA A 83 23.84 -27.22 -25.80
CA ALA A 83 25.25 -26.79 -25.73
C ALA A 83 26.14 -27.91 -25.17
N ALA A 84 27.08 -28.39 -25.98
CA ALA A 84 27.98 -29.49 -25.62
C ALA A 84 29.21 -29.04 -24.77
N GLY A 85 29.59 -27.75 -24.81
CA GLY A 85 30.75 -27.24 -24.08
C GLY A 85 30.58 -27.34 -22.57
N SER A 86 31.68 -27.58 -21.86
CA SER A 86 31.67 -27.72 -20.38
C SER A 86 31.54 -26.37 -19.64
N GLU A 87 31.80 -25.25 -20.31
CA GLU A 87 31.80 -23.93 -19.72
C GLU A 87 30.45 -23.21 -19.88
N ALA A 88 30.02 -22.57 -18.81
CA ALA A 88 28.87 -21.66 -18.86
C ALA A 88 29.29 -20.34 -19.53
N THR A 89 28.52 -19.90 -20.51
CA THR A 89 28.75 -18.63 -21.24
C THR A 89 27.56 -17.70 -21.08
N ASP A 90 27.81 -16.39 -21.22
CA ASP A 90 26.73 -15.43 -21.14
C ASP A 90 26.01 -15.33 -22.49
N VAL A 91 24.68 -15.33 -22.46
CA VAL A 91 23.82 -15.06 -23.60
C VAL A 91 23.12 -13.74 -23.36
N GLN A 92 23.18 -12.87 -24.33
CA GLN A 92 22.47 -11.60 -24.36
C GLN A 92 21.29 -11.68 -25.30
N VAL A 93 20.13 -11.25 -24.82
CA VAL A 93 18.92 -11.11 -25.63
C VAL A 93 18.49 -9.65 -25.58
N GLU A 94 18.51 -9.00 -26.71
CA GLU A 94 18.01 -7.64 -26.88
C GLU A 94 16.58 -7.69 -27.42
N VAL A 95 15.65 -7.07 -26.70
CA VAL A 95 14.22 -7.00 -27.08
C VAL A 95 13.78 -5.55 -27.00
N ALA A 96 13.33 -4.99 -28.10
CA ALA A 96 12.84 -3.61 -28.18
C ALA A 96 13.81 -2.59 -27.53
N GLY A 97 15.13 -2.77 -27.72
CA GLY A 97 16.17 -1.92 -27.13
C GLY A 97 16.51 -2.21 -25.67
N GLN A 98 15.84 -3.16 -25.01
CA GLN A 98 16.19 -3.62 -23.66
C GLN A 98 17.09 -4.87 -23.75
N VAL A 99 18.23 -4.86 -23.06
CA VAL A 99 19.21 -5.97 -23.07
C VAL A 99 19.04 -6.80 -21.79
N LEU A 100 18.77 -8.08 -21.96
CA LEU A 100 18.75 -9.08 -20.90
C LEU A 100 20.00 -9.96 -21.05
N THR A 101 20.70 -10.20 -19.96
CA THR A 101 21.89 -11.08 -19.94
C THR A 101 21.66 -12.21 -18.95
N VAL A 102 21.95 -13.44 -19.41
CA VAL A 102 21.82 -14.63 -18.56
C VAL A 102 23.02 -15.55 -18.77
N ARG A 103 23.48 -16.18 -17.71
CA ARG A 103 24.51 -17.20 -17.77
C ARG A 103 23.89 -18.52 -18.22
N ARG A 104 24.27 -18.98 -19.41
CA ARG A 104 23.82 -20.22 -20.04
C ARG A 104 24.67 -21.40 -19.57
N PRO A 105 24.10 -22.41 -18.88
CA PRO A 105 24.82 -23.64 -18.53
C PRO A 105 25.03 -24.53 -19.76
N SER A 106 25.94 -25.51 -19.65
CA SER A 106 26.04 -26.62 -20.59
C SER A 106 24.85 -27.56 -20.44
N THR A 107 24.38 -28.11 -21.56
CA THR A 107 23.40 -29.22 -21.55
C THR A 107 24.06 -30.59 -21.67
N GLY A 108 25.41 -30.63 -21.79
CA GLY A 108 26.21 -31.84 -21.93
C GLY A 108 26.28 -32.42 -23.35
N SER A 109 25.41 -31.99 -24.27
CA SER A 109 25.41 -32.41 -25.69
C SER A 109 24.80 -31.33 -26.56
N SER A 110 25.15 -31.33 -27.86
CA SER A 110 24.62 -30.41 -28.88
C SER A 110 23.19 -30.75 -29.34
N ASP A 111 22.64 -31.90 -28.92
CA ASP A 111 21.31 -32.41 -29.23
C ASP A 111 20.40 -32.58 -27.99
N ARG A 112 20.93 -32.33 -26.81
CA ARG A 112 20.14 -32.30 -25.57
C ARG A 112 19.56 -30.91 -25.34
N TRP A 113 18.26 -30.79 -25.63
CA TRP A 113 17.53 -29.52 -25.56
C TRP A 113 17.05 -29.20 -24.17
N GLU A 114 17.35 -27.97 -23.73
CA GLU A 114 16.88 -27.42 -22.45
C GLU A 114 16.23 -26.02 -22.68
N ARG A 115 15.45 -25.59 -21.70
CA ARG A 115 14.86 -24.25 -21.68
C ARG A 115 15.58 -23.38 -20.68
N LEU A 116 15.97 -22.19 -21.12
CA LEU A 116 16.67 -21.18 -20.32
C LEU A 116 15.78 -19.95 -20.16
N LYS A 117 15.38 -19.65 -18.92
CA LYS A 117 14.73 -18.37 -18.60
C LYS A 117 15.79 -17.26 -18.64
N VAL A 118 15.62 -16.32 -19.56
CA VAL A 118 16.56 -15.21 -19.79
C VAL A 118 16.27 -14.03 -18.87
N GLY A 119 14.99 -13.71 -18.69
CA GLY A 119 14.56 -12.59 -17.87
C GLY A 119 13.16 -12.12 -18.26
N ARG A 120 12.81 -10.96 -17.77
CA ARG A 120 11.51 -10.33 -17.96
C ARG A 120 11.71 -8.91 -18.50
N PHE A 121 10.87 -8.48 -19.43
CA PHE A 121 10.85 -7.11 -19.93
C PHE A 121 9.43 -6.57 -20.02
N TYR A 122 9.33 -5.25 -20.18
CA TYR A 122 8.07 -4.56 -20.39
C TYR A 122 8.07 -3.90 -21.77
N LEU A 123 7.12 -4.28 -22.60
CA LEU A 123 6.87 -3.69 -23.91
C LEU A 123 5.87 -2.54 -23.76
N ALA A 124 6.33 -1.30 -23.91
CA ALA A 124 5.52 -0.11 -23.66
C ALA A 124 4.47 0.16 -24.74
N LYS A 125 4.68 -0.33 -25.97
CA LYS A 125 3.81 -0.09 -27.13
C LYS A 125 3.73 -1.31 -28.02
N SER A 126 2.68 -1.44 -28.82
CA SER A 126 2.52 -2.48 -29.84
C SER A 126 3.12 -2.08 -31.20
N GLU A 127 4.28 -1.40 -31.19
CA GLU A 127 5.04 -1.04 -32.39
C GLU A 127 5.94 -2.18 -32.83
N PRO A 128 6.31 -2.28 -34.13
CA PRO A 128 7.29 -3.26 -34.59
C PRO A 128 8.62 -3.13 -33.86
N PHE A 129 9.21 -4.23 -33.45
CA PHE A 129 10.52 -4.27 -32.81
C PHE A 129 11.37 -5.43 -33.30
N SER A 130 12.68 -5.33 -33.07
CA SER A 130 13.62 -6.42 -33.31
C SER A 130 13.96 -7.15 -32.03
N ILE A 131 14.18 -8.46 -32.17
CA ILE A 131 14.76 -9.30 -31.12
C ILE A 131 16.10 -9.82 -31.65
N GLN A 132 17.16 -9.74 -30.84
CA GLN A 132 18.47 -10.27 -31.17
C GLN A 132 19.00 -11.16 -30.06
N VAL A 133 19.65 -12.26 -30.45
CA VAL A 133 20.38 -13.15 -29.54
C VAL A 133 21.87 -13.12 -29.90
N ARG A 134 22.73 -12.99 -28.88
CA ARG A 134 24.20 -13.02 -29.00
C ARG A 134 24.79 -13.87 -27.89
N CYS A 135 25.97 -14.47 -28.15
CA CYS A 135 26.79 -15.10 -27.13
C CYS A 135 27.96 -14.18 -26.73
N SER A 136 28.31 -14.13 -25.43
CA SER A 136 29.41 -13.30 -24.93
C SER A 136 30.16 -14.03 -23.80
N PRO A 137 31.49 -14.18 -23.84
CA PRO A 137 32.34 -13.94 -25.01
C PRO A 137 32.02 -14.93 -26.13
N ALA A 138 32.22 -14.50 -27.36
CA ALA A 138 32.11 -15.38 -28.50
C ALA A 138 33.34 -16.30 -28.59
N GLY A 139 33.19 -17.50 -29.16
CA GLY A 139 34.26 -18.47 -29.36
C GLY A 139 33.75 -19.92 -29.40
N PRO A 140 34.65 -20.90 -29.69
CA PRO A 140 34.25 -22.30 -29.75
C PRO A 140 33.60 -22.84 -28.47
N ALA A 141 34.01 -22.35 -27.30
CA ALA A 141 33.43 -22.73 -26.02
C ALA A 141 32.06 -22.13 -25.77
N SER A 142 31.68 -21.05 -26.45
CA SER A 142 30.37 -20.40 -26.40
C SER A 142 29.36 -20.96 -27.37
N SER A 143 29.76 -21.91 -28.20
CA SER A 143 28.90 -22.53 -29.21
C SER A 143 27.64 -23.11 -28.56
N MET A 144 26.50 -22.73 -29.09
CA MET A 144 25.21 -23.31 -28.76
C MET A 144 24.41 -23.57 -30.03
N ASN A 145 23.51 -24.52 -29.95
CA ASN A 145 22.45 -24.70 -30.89
C ASN A 145 21.19 -24.01 -30.37
N LEU A 146 20.59 -23.12 -31.16
CA LEU A 146 19.39 -22.40 -30.82
C LEU A 146 18.22 -22.88 -31.67
N ARG A 147 17.11 -23.32 -31.03
CA ARG A 147 15.90 -23.77 -31.71
C ARG A 147 14.83 -22.69 -31.74
N SER A 148 14.62 -21.98 -30.65
CA SER A 148 13.65 -20.92 -30.59
C SER A 148 13.90 -19.94 -29.43
N LEU A 149 13.34 -18.74 -29.58
CA LEU A 149 13.09 -17.79 -28.49
C LEU A 149 11.58 -17.70 -28.28
N THR A 150 11.13 -17.68 -27.03
CA THR A 150 9.72 -17.59 -26.67
C THR A 150 9.46 -16.38 -25.79
N LEU A 151 8.42 -15.61 -26.09
CA LEU A 151 7.88 -14.55 -25.23
C LEU A 151 6.55 -15.03 -24.66
N LYS A 152 6.44 -15.08 -23.33
CA LYS A 152 5.21 -15.45 -22.61
C LYS A 152 4.59 -14.20 -21.96
N PRO A 153 3.33 -13.85 -22.25
CA PRO A 153 2.67 -12.67 -21.67
C PRO A 153 2.53 -12.80 -20.15
N ALA A 154 3.13 -11.87 -19.36
CA ALA A 154 3.12 -11.82 -17.90
C ALA A 154 2.97 -13.22 -17.26
N PRO A 155 3.83 -14.20 -17.60
CA PRO A 155 3.52 -15.61 -17.49
C PRO A 155 3.43 -16.10 -16.06
N GLU A 156 4.24 -15.59 -15.17
CA GLU A 156 4.24 -15.99 -13.76
C GLU A 156 4.40 -14.76 -12.87
N GLY A 157 3.49 -14.62 -11.93
CA GLY A 157 3.59 -13.65 -10.84
C GLY A 157 4.50 -14.18 -9.72
N GLU A 158 4.99 -13.27 -8.90
CA GLU A 158 5.74 -13.64 -7.70
C GLU A 158 4.78 -14.17 -6.62
N PRO A 159 5.12 -15.26 -5.93
CA PRO A 159 4.31 -15.76 -4.82
C PRO A 159 4.15 -14.74 -3.70
N VAL A 160 2.94 -14.60 -3.19
CA VAL A 160 2.61 -13.64 -2.13
C VAL A 160 2.59 -14.32 -0.78
N THR A 161 3.20 -13.68 0.21
CA THR A 161 3.18 -14.14 1.60
C THR A 161 2.17 -13.33 2.41
N GLN A 162 1.42 -14.02 3.28
CA GLN A 162 0.51 -13.38 4.21
C GLN A 162 1.24 -12.43 5.14
N ALA A 163 0.72 -11.22 5.30
CA ALA A 163 1.26 -10.21 6.19
C ALA A 163 1.08 -10.58 7.67
N SER A 164 1.81 -9.93 8.57
CA SER A 164 1.75 -10.20 10.02
C SER A 164 0.38 -9.90 10.65
N ASP A 165 -0.40 -9.01 10.05
CA ASP A 165 -1.78 -8.69 10.42
C ASP A 165 -2.79 -9.75 9.94
N GLY A 166 -2.35 -10.71 9.16
CA GLY A 166 -3.15 -11.79 8.61
C GLY A 166 -3.76 -11.49 7.25
N VAL A 167 -3.65 -10.27 6.74
CA VAL A 167 -4.13 -9.90 5.40
C VAL A 167 -3.24 -10.49 4.32
N ILE A 168 -3.84 -10.94 3.22
CA ILE A 168 -3.14 -11.33 2.02
C ILE A 168 -3.52 -10.35 0.92
N THR A 169 -2.54 -9.59 0.42
CA THR A 169 -2.75 -8.61 -0.64
C THR A 169 -2.13 -9.10 -1.94
N LEU A 170 -2.96 -9.41 -2.91
CA LEU A 170 -2.60 -9.90 -4.24
C LEU A 170 -2.60 -8.71 -5.20
N ARG A 171 -1.42 -8.13 -5.47
CA ARG A 171 -1.29 -6.96 -6.34
C ARG A 171 -1.28 -7.40 -7.81
N SER A 172 -1.70 -6.52 -8.69
CA SER A 172 -1.68 -6.78 -10.14
C SER A 172 -0.29 -7.04 -10.70
N ALA A 173 0.76 -6.48 -10.08
CA ALA A 173 2.14 -6.75 -10.45
C ALA A 173 2.58 -8.20 -10.20
N GLU A 174 1.90 -8.90 -9.30
CA GLU A 174 2.19 -10.27 -8.87
C GLU A 174 1.33 -11.32 -9.59
N ALA A 175 0.43 -10.86 -10.48
CA ALA A 175 -0.47 -11.74 -11.20
C ALA A 175 0.22 -12.50 -12.33
N THR A 176 -0.19 -13.75 -12.57
CA THR A 176 0.01 -14.47 -13.81
C THR A 176 -1.18 -14.22 -14.72
N THR A 177 -0.94 -13.74 -15.94
CA THR A 177 -2.01 -13.54 -16.93
C THR A 177 -2.05 -14.66 -17.94
N HIS A 178 -3.22 -15.26 -18.13
CA HIS A 178 -3.54 -16.24 -19.17
C HIS A 178 -4.36 -15.53 -20.25
N SER A 179 -3.69 -14.75 -21.09
CA SER A 179 -4.37 -13.75 -21.91
C SER A 179 -3.68 -13.45 -23.21
N GLU A 180 -4.46 -13.04 -24.20
CA GLU A 180 -3.96 -12.39 -25.41
C GLU A 180 -3.81 -10.89 -25.24
N MET A 181 -4.76 -10.24 -24.55
CA MET A 181 -4.85 -8.79 -24.49
C MET A 181 -4.68 -8.23 -23.07
N MET A 182 -5.28 -8.87 -22.06
CA MET A 182 -5.15 -8.43 -20.67
C MET A 182 -3.68 -8.47 -20.22
N ARG A 183 -3.23 -7.47 -19.47
CA ARG A 183 -1.83 -7.32 -19.06
C ARG A 183 -1.69 -6.44 -17.83
N PHE A 184 -0.57 -6.57 -17.15
CA PHE A 184 -0.16 -5.61 -16.15
C PHE A 184 0.29 -4.28 -16.80
N GLU A 185 -0.26 -3.18 -16.34
CA GLU A 185 0.06 -1.82 -16.77
C GLU A 185 0.73 -1.06 -15.60
N PRO A 186 2.09 -0.89 -15.61
CA PRO A 186 2.85 -0.39 -14.46
C PRO A 186 2.82 1.13 -14.28
N ALA A 187 2.21 1.90 -15.21
CA ALA A 187 2.12 3.35 -15.05
C ALA A 187 1.47 3.72 -13.72
N THR A 188 1.99 4.74 -13.04
CA THR A 188 1.59 5.10 -11.66
C THR A 188 0.09 5.36 -11.49
N ASN A 189 -0.56 5.97 -12.49
CA ASN A 189 -2.00 6.19 -12.51
C ASN A 189 -2.81 4.90 -12.79
N LYS A 190 -2.19 3.87 -13.35
CA LYS A 190 -2.80 2.58 -13.64
C LYS A 190 -2.44 1.56 -12.57
N ASN A 191 -1.23 1.02 -12.58
CA ASN A 191 -0.73 -0.02 -11.66
C ASN A 191 -1.79 -1.12 -11.44
N CYS A 192 -2.29 -1.68 -12.55
CA CYS A 192 -3.43 -2.58 -12.57
C CYS A 192 -3.27 -3.67 -13.64
N LEU A 193 -4.05 -4.74 -13.53
CA LEU A 193 -4.38 -5.55 -14.70
C LEU A 193 -5.45 -4.78 -15.48
N GLY A 194 -5.13 -4.43 -16.72
CA GLY A 194 -6.02 -3.68 -17.60
C GLY A 194 -6.10 -4.27 -18.99
N TYR A 195 -6.84 -3.59 -19.85
CA TYR A 195 -7.08 -4.02 -21.23
C TYR A 195 -7.77 -5.40 -21.33
N TRP A 196 -8.68 -5.66 -20.40
CA TRP A 196 -9.41 -6.91 -20.32
C TRP A 196 -10.62 -6.90 -21.28
N VAL A 197 -10.32 -7.01 -22.58
CA VAL A 197 -11.30 -6.90 -23.68
C VAL A 197 -11.73 -8.27 -24.24
N ASN A 198 -10.94 -9.32 -23.99
CA ASN A 198 -11.26 -10.68 -24.38
C ASN A 198 -11.86 -11.45 -23.20
N PRO A 199 -13.10 -11.97 -23.27
CA PRO A 199 -13.70 -12.74 -22.18
C PRO A 199 -13.04 -14.10 -21.93
N ALA A 200 -12.16 -14.57 -22.82
CA ALA A 200 -11.36 -15.77 -22.59
C ALA A 200 -10.11 -15.51 -21.75
N ASP A 201 -9.72 -14.23 -21.57
CA ASP A 201 -8.57 -13.86 -20.75
C ASP A 201 -8.92 -13.95 -19.26
N TRP A 202 -7.95 -14.40 -18.45
CA TRP A 202 -8.09 -14.50 -17.00
C TRP A 202 -6.72 -14.36 -16.32
N ALA A 203 -6.72 -14.21 -15.00
CA ALA A 203 -5.49 -14.10 -14.21
C ALA A 203 -5.57 -14.92 -12.92
N ASP A 204 -4.39 -15.30 -12.39
CA ASP A 204 -4.28 -15.92 -11.08
C ASP A 204 -3.10 -15.35 -10.27
N TRP A 205 -3.11 -15.67 -9.00
CA TRP A 205 -2.07 -15.39 -8.03
C TRP A 205 -1.79 -16.63 -7.21
N THR A 206 -0.51 -16.89 -6.90
CA THR A 206 -0.09 -17.89 -5.92
C THR A 206 0.27 -17.18 -4.62
N PHE A 207 -0.19 -17.69 -3.50
CA PHE A 207 0.08 -17.11 -2.18
C PHE A 207 0.17 -18.19 -1.10
N THR A 208 0.74 -17.82 0.06
CA THR A 208 0.85 -18.72 1.21
C THR A 208 -0.05 -18.24 2.34
N VAL A 209 -0.96 -19.09 2.79
CA VAL A 209 -1.74 -18.90 4.01
C VAL A 209 -0.90 -19.41 5.18
N ASN A 210 -0.52 -18.53 6.11
CA ASN A 210 0.16 -18.88 7.34
C ASN A 210 -0.81 -19.09 8.51
N ARG A 211 -1.95 -18.41 8.47
CA ARG A 211 -3.02 -18.49 9.48
C ARG A 211 -4.29 -19.01 8.80
N PRO A 212 -4.64 -20.29 9.03
CA PRO A 212 -5.91 -20.83 8.60
C PRO A 212 -7.09 -20.03 9.18
N GLY A 213 -8.21 -19.98 8.48
CA GLY A 213 -9.39 -19.25 8.93
C GLY A 213 -10.29 -18.85 7.78
N THR A 214 -11.30 -18.06 8.09
CA THR A 214 -12.22 -17.49 7.11
C THR A 214 -11.80 -16.07 6.74
N TYR A 215 -11.88 -15.74 5.45
CA TYR A 215 -11.44 -14.47 4.88
C TYR A 215 -12.56 -13.86 4.05
N ASP A 216 -12.82 -12.58 4.23
CA ASP A 216 -13.58 -11.79 3.28
C ASP A 216 -12.71 -11.51 2.05
N VAL A 217 -13.29 -11.68 0.86
CA VAL A 217 -12.61 -11.46 -0.42
C VAL A 217 -13.02 -10.11 -0.99
N GLU A 218 -12.07 -9.21 -1.16
CA GLU A 218 -12.26 -7.86 -1.64
C GLU A 218 -11.50 -7.66 -2.97
N VAL A 219 -12.21 -7.29 -4.03
CA VAL A 219 -11.64 -6.96 -5.35
C VAL A 219 -11.65 -5.45 -5.54
N TRP A 220 -10.48 -4.84 -5.76
CA TRP A 220 -10.36 -3.43 -6.12
C TRP A 220 -10.48 -3.27 -7.62
N GLN A 221 -11.71 -2.99 -8.07
CA GLN A 221 -12.09 -2.85 -9.47
C GLN A 221 -12.14 -1.39 -9.92
N GLY A 222 -11.77 -1.15 -11.19
CA GLY A 222 -12.05 0.06 -11.93
C GLY A 222 -12.87 -0.27 -13.16
N CYS A 223 -13.96 0.47 -13.42
CA CYS A 223 -14.83 0.26 -14.56
C CYS A 223 -15.30 1.58 -15.14
N GLY A 224 -15.13 1.73 -16.44
CA GLY A 224 -15.55 2.94 -17.16
C GLY A 224 -17.06 3.14 -17.14
N ARG A 225 -17.50 4.35 -17.49
CA ARG A 225 -18.92 4.65 -17.67
C ARG A 225 -19.49 3.78 -18.79
N ASP A 226 -20.70 3.26 -18.63
CA ASP A 226 -21.41 2.37 -19.56
C ASP A 226 -20.65 1.05 -19.85
N GLN A 227 -19.72 0.63 -18.96
CA GLN A 227 -18.95 -0.60 -19.09
C GLN A 227 -19.28 -1.67 -18.03
N GLY A 228 -20.18 -1.39 -17.11
CA GLY A 228 -20.59 -2.31 -16.04
C GLY A 228 -21.43 -3.50 -16.51
N GLY A 229 -21.74 -4.40 -15.58
CA GLY A 229 -22.64 -5.53 -15.79
C GLY A 229 -22.00 -6.83 -16.25
N SER A 230 -20.67 -6.88 -16.46
CA SER A 230 -19.96 -8.15 -16.73
C SER A 230 -20.01 -9.05 -15.48
N GLU A 231 -20.21 -10.36 -15.67
CA GLU A 231 -20.20 -11.34 -14.59
C GLU A 231 -18.81 -11.98 -14.48
N VAL A 232 -18.27 -12.01 -13.26
CA VAL A 232 -16.92 -12.49 -12.97
C VAL A 232 -16.93 -13.43 -11.77
N ASN A 233 -16.16 -14.49 -11.86
CA ASN A 233 -15.92 -15.44 -10.77
C ASN A 233 -14.54 -15.21 -10.15
N VAL A 234 -14.46 -15.19 -8.83
CA VAL A 234 -13.23 -15.42 -8.07
C VAL A 234 -13.24 -16.85 -7.56
N GLU A 235 -12.20 -17.62 -7.91
CA GLU A 235 -12.06 -19.03 -7.56
C GLU A 235 -10.86 -19.20 -6.63
N THR A 236 -11.08 -19.68 -5.40
CA THR A 236 -10.01 -19.93 -4.42
C THR A 236 -10.51 -20.81 -3.28
N GLY A 237 -9.65 -21.60 -2.64
CA GLY A 237 -10.00 -22.43 -1.49
C GLY A 237 -11.14 -23.40 -1.74
N GLY A 238 -11.32 -23.86 -2.98
CA GLY A 238 -12.40 -24.77 -3.37
C GLY A 238 -13.77 -24.13 -3.52
N VAL A 239 -13.89 -22.81 -3.44
CA VAL A 239 -15.13 -22.06 -3.63
C VAL A 239 -15.07 -21.16 -4.86
N THR A 240 -16.25 -20.88 -5.44
CA THR A 240 -16.43 -19.90 -6.51
C THR A 240 -17.31 -18.78 -6.00
N LEU A 241 -16.83 -17.55 -6.11
CA LEU A 241 -17.50 -16.33 -5.65
C LEU A 241 -17.89 -15.50 -6.88
N PRO A 242 -19.15 -15.54 -7.32
CA PRO A 242 -19.61 -14.74 -8.44
C PRO A 242 -19.88 -13.30 -8.01
N PHE A 243 -19.55 -12.34 -8.86
CA PHE A 243 -19.96 -10.94 -8.68
C PHE A 243 -20.18 -10.25 -10.01
N ILE A 244 -20.96 -9.17 -9.97
CA ILE A 244 -21.23 -8.31 -11.13
C ILE A 244 -20.34 -7.08 -11.03
N VAL A 245 -19.63 -6.76 -12.13
CA VAL A 245 -18.80 -5.55 -12.23
C VAL A 245 -19.70 -4.32 -12.20
N GLU A 246 -19.43 -3.42 -11.26
CA GLU A 246 -20.14 -2.14 -11.15
C GLU A 246 -19.31 -1.02 -11.78
N GLU A 247 -20.01 -0.03 -12.32
CA GLU A 247 -19.36 1.17 -12.85
C GLU A 247 -18.74 1.99 -11.73
N THR A 248 -17.50 2.44 -11.96
CA THR A 248 -16.79 3.37 -11.07
C THR A 248 -16.57 4.73 -11.72
N GLY A 249 -17.13 4.92 -12.94
CA GLY A 249 -17.04 6.13 -13.73
C GLY A 249 -15.78 6.25 -14.60
N HIS A 250 -14.70 5.57 -14.22
CA HIS A 250 -13.44 5.53 -14.97
C HIS A 250 -12.65 4.26 -14.63
N PHE A 251 -11.94 3.67 -15.59
CA PHE A 251 -11.15 2.43 -15.38
C PHE A 251 -10.06 2.58 -14.31
N GLN A 252 -9.52 3.77 -14.07
CA GLN A 252 -8.54 4.03 -13.03
C GLN A 252 -9.15 4.57 -11.72
N ASN A 253 -10.47 4.62 -11.61
CA ASN A 253 -11.15 4.87 -10.34
C ASN A 253 -11.40 3.53 -9.64
N PHE A 254 -10.46 3.10 -8.79
CA PHE A 254 -10.53 1.80 -8.14
C PHE A 254 -11.34 1.84 -6.85
N VAL A 255 -12.39 1.04 -6.80
CA VAL A 255 -13.31 0.93 -5.68
C VAL A 255 -13.29 -0.52 -5.16
N PRO A 256 -13.17 -0.74 -3.84
CA PRO A 256 -13.24 -2.08 -3.26
C PRO A 256 -14.65 -2.66 -3.40
N ARG A 257 -14.72 -3.93 -3.82
CA ARG A 257 -15.94 -4.74 -3.89
C ARG A 257 -15.78 -5.98 -3.03
N GLN A 258 -16.63 -6.14 -2.04
CA GLN A 258 -16.69 -7.36 -1.27
C GLN A 258 -17.47 -8.41 -2.08
N VAL A 259 -16.79 -9.47 -2.50
CA VAL A 259 -17.36 -10.47 -3.43
C VAL A 259 -17.77 -11.76 -2.73
N GLY A 260 -17.38 -11.96 -1.48
CA GLY A 260 -17.79 -13.13 -0.68
C GLY A 260 -16.74 -13.54 0.35
N ARG A 261 -16.82 -14.80 0.79
CA ARG A 261 -15.94 -15.39 1.81
C ARG A 261 -15.33 -16.69 1.35
N VAL A 262 -14.09 -16.94 1.80
CA VAL A 262 -13.39 -18.21 1.64
C VAL A 262 -12.85 -18.69 2.98
N THR A 263 -12.86 -20.00 3.21
CA THR A 263 -12.26 -20.60 4.41
C THR A 263 -11.09 -21.50 3.99
N PHE A 264 -9.90 -21.21 4.53
CA PHE A 264 -8.74 -22.08 4.42
C PHE A 264 -8.60 -22.89 5.70
N SER A 265 -8.77 -24.18 5.61
CA SER A 265 -8.73 -25.11 6.77
C SER A 265 -7.31 -25.40 7.28
N SER A 266 -6.30 -25.17 6.44
CA SER A 266 -4.89 -25.44 6.76
C SER A 266 -3.98 -24.34 6.21
N ALA A 267 -2.82 -24.18 6.85
CA ALA A 267 -1.74 -23.35 6.32
C ALA A 267 -1.11 -24.02 5.08
N GLY A 268 -0.52 -23.21 4.21
CA GLY A 268 0.17 -23.68 3.01
C GLY A 268 -0.11 -22.84 1.76
N PRO A 269 0.45 -23.27 0.61
CA PRO A 269 0.26 -22.59 -0.65
C PRO A 269 -1.17 -22.71 -1.16
N GLN A 270 -1.66 -21.61 -1.71
CA GLN A 270 -3.00 -21.48 -2.29
C GLN A 270 -2.92 -20.72 -3.63
N THR A 271 -3.98 -20.83 -4.41
CA THR A 271 -4.14 -20.08 -5.66
C THR A 271 -5.50 -19.37 -5.65
N LEU A 272 -5.54 -18.14 -6.16
CA LEU A 272 -6.78 -17.44 -6.45
C LEU A 272 -6.79 -17.10 -7.94
N ALA A 273 -7.85 -17.50 -8.64
CA ALA A 273 -8.07 -17.14 -10.03
C ALA A 273 -9.26 -16.20 -10.17
N ILE A 274 -9.20 -15.28 -11.14
CA ILE A 274 -10.31 -14.40 -11.50
C ILE A 274 -10.65 -14.58 -12.98
N LYS A 275 -11.90 -14.96 -13.27
CA LYS A 275 -12.35 -15.38 -14.59
C LYS A 275 -13.70 -14.75 -14.93
N PRO A 276 -13.85 -14.11 -16.08
CA PRO A 276 -15.16 -13.64 -16.53
C PRO A 276 -16.04 -14.82 -16.97
N GLN A 277 -17.30 -14.76 -16.64
CA GLN A 277 -18.33 -15.67 -17.14
C GLN A 277 -18.99 -15.10 -18.40
N ASN A 278 -19.20 -13.79 -18.39
CA ASN A 278 -19.61 -13.05 -19.57
C ASN A 278 -18.96 -11.67 -19.59
N LYS A 279 -18.93 -11.06 -20.78
CA LYS A 279 -18.51 -9.67 -20.98
C LYS A 279 -19.68 -8.88 -21.54
N LYS A 280 -20.16 -7.91 -20.79
CA LYS A 280 -21.38 -7.14 -21.14
C LYS A 280 -21.09 -5.99 -22.10
N ALA A 281 -19.94 -5.32 -21.97
CA ALA A 281 -19.58 -4.14 -22.73
C ALA A 281 -18.22 -4.32 -23.47
N ALA A 282 -17.53 -3.24 -23.82
CA ALA A 282 -16.26 -3.31 -24.56
C ALA A 282 -15.12 -3.95 -23.75
N ALA A 283 -15.11 -3.75 -22.42
CA ALA A 283 -14.15 -4.35 -21.53
C ALA A 283 -14.84 -4.97 -20.29
N VAL A 284 -14.15 -5.86 -19.57
CA VAL A 284 -14.63 -6.44 -18.31
C VAL A 284 -14.45 -5.43 -17.17
N MET A 285 -13.21 -5.12 -16.79
CA MET A 285 -12.82 -4.15 -15.77
C MET A 285 -11.30 -4.04 -15.73
N ASP A 286 -10.78 -3.07 -14.96
CA ASP A 286 -9.39 -3.05 -14.49
C ASP A 286 -9.34 -3.53 -13.03
N ILE A 287 -8.26 -4.23 -12.65
CA ILE A 287 -8.04 -4.73 -11.28
C ILE A 287 -6.74 -4.13 -10.76
N ARG A 288 -6.77 -3.48 -9.59
CA ARG A 288 -5.57 -3.00 -8.91
C ARG A 288 -4.97 -4.01 -7.94
N ARG A 289 -5.81 -4.68 -7.18
CA ARG A 289 -5.45 -5.72 -6.21
C ARG A 289 -6.68 -6.53 -5.80
N ILE A 290 -6.42 -7.70 -5.23
CA ILE A 290 -7.41 -8.47 -4.49
C ILE A 290 -6.88 -8.62 -3.07
N ARG A 291 -7.74 -8.49 -2.06
CA ARG A 291 -7.39 -8.67 -0.66
C ARG A 291 -8.20 -9.80 -0.07
N LEU A 292 -7.54 -10.66 0.67
CA LEU A 292 -8.15 -11.65 1.54
C LEU A 292 -7.98 -11.15 2.97
N VAL A 293 -9.08 -10.73 3.57
CA VAL A 293 -9.09 -10.07 4.88
C VAL A 293 -9.69 -11.05 5.89
N PRO A 294 -8.96 -11.45 6.96
CA PRO A 294 -9.47 -12.41 7.93
C PRO A 294 -10.80 -11.94 8.51
N THR A 295 -11.84 -12.79 8.41
CA THR A 295 -13.08 -12.56 9.15
C THR A 295 -12.89 -13.08 10.56
N THR A 296 -13.00 -12.24 11.54
CA THR A 296 -13.13 -12.72 12.90
C THR A 296 -14.60 -13.12 13.14
N THR A 297 -14.87 -14.42 13.29
CA THR A 297 -16.00 -14.82 14.14
C THR A 297 -15.84 -14.09 15.45
N ALA A 298 -16.94 -13.55 16.00
CA ALA A 298 -17.01 -12.67 17.17
C ALA A 298 -15.74 -12.75 18.04
N ALA A 299 -14.87 -11.77 17.87
CA ALA A 299 -13.54 -11.84 18.44
C ALA A 299 -13.68 -12.01 19.95
N ILE A 300 -13.08 -13.06 20.51
CA ILE A 300 -12.76 -13.06 21.93
C ILE A 300 -11.95 -11.79 22.14
N PRO A 301 -12.43 -10.82 22.95
CA PRO A 301 -11.75 -9.55 23.09
C PRO A 301 -10.26 -9.79 23.42
N SER A 302 -9.36 -9.13 22.69
CA SER A 302 -7.95 -9.21 23.00
C SER A 302 -7.72 -8.81 24.46
N PRO A 303 -6.65 -9.28 25.12
CA PRO A 303 -6.30 -8.79 26.46
C PRO A 303 -6.26 -7.25 26.52
N ALA A 304 -5.78 -6.60 25.46
CA ALA A 304 -5.75 -5.13 25.35
C ALA A 304 -7.17 -4.55 25.29
N ALA A 305 -8.08 -5.12 24.48
CA ALA A 305 -9.48 -4.67 24.41
C ALA A 305 -10.20 -4.87 25.75
N ARG A 306 -10.02 -6.03 26.41
CA ARG A 306 -10.64 -6.27 27.74
C ARG A 306 -10.17 -5.26 28.75
N ALA A 307 -8.86 -4.99 28.81
CA ALA A 307 -8.30 -3.99 29.73
C ALA A 307 -8.74 -2.56 29.38
N PHE A 308 -8.99 -2.27 28.11
CA PHE A 308 -9.51 -0.96 27.68
C PHE A 308 -10.99 -0.81 28.07
N VAL A 309 -11.81 -1.82 27.82
CA VAL A 309 -13.24 -1.82 28.15
C VAL A 309 -13.50 -1.88 29.65
N ALA A 310 -12.56 -2.45 30.42
CA ALA A 310 -12.62 -2.46 31.88
C ALA A 310 -12.25 -1.11 32.52
N ALA A 311 -11.72 -0.17 31.75
CA ALA A 311 -11.41 1.19 32.22
C ALA A 311 -12.68 2.05 32.16
N PRO A 312 -13.32 2.38 33.30
CA PRO A 312 -14.54 3.19 33.29
C PRO A 312 -14.34 4.57 32.68
N ARG A 313 -13.12 5.16 32.83
CA ARG A 313 -12.80 6.46 32.28
C ARG A 313 -11.48 6.48 31.51
N VAL A 314 -11.56 6.83 30.23
CA VAL A 314 -10.41 6.98 29.32
C VAL A 314 -10.20 8.47 29.05
N VAL A 315 -9.05 8.99 29.42
CA VAL A 315 -8.63 10.36 29.09
C VAL A 315 -7.70 10.34 27.88
N ILE A 316 -8.04 11.16 26.89
CA ILE A 316 -7.23 11.32 25.68
C ILE A 316 -6.43 12.62 25.81
N LEU A 317 -5.10 12.53 25.78
CA LEU A 317 -4.17 13.65 25.79
C LEU A 317 -3.46 13.79 24.45
N GLY A 318 -3.19 15.01 24.05
CA GLY A 318 -2.51 15.33 22.79
C GLY A 318 -2.64 16.81 22.45
N ASP A 319 -2.24 17.13 21.25
CA ASP A 319 -2.24 18.50 20.71
C ASP A 319 -3.52 18.85 19.92
N SER A 320 -3.41 19.77 18.94
CA SER A 320 -4.52 20.20 18.07
C SER A 320 -5.12 19.06 17.26
N ILE A 321 -4.32 18.07 16.87
CA ILE A 321 -4.79 16.91 16.09
C ILE A 321 -5.75 16.07 16.94
N THR A 322 -5.42 15.87 18.21
CA THR A 322 -6.31 15.20 19.17
C THR A 322 -7.51 16.08 19.53
N TYR A 323 -7.30 17.37 19.72
CA TYR A 323 -8.38 18.32 20.03
C TYR A 323 -9.45 18.36 18.91
N SER A 324 -9.09 18.18 17.64
CA SER A 324 -10.06 18.15 16.53
C SER A 324 -11.14 17.07 16.69
N GLY A 325 -10.77 15.91 17.28
CA GLY A 325 -11.71 14.92 17.82
C GLY A 325 -11.88 13.66 17.00
N GLU A 326 -11.76 13.68 15.68
CA GLU A 326 -12.21 12.58 14.81
C GLU A 326 -11.62 11.20 15.15
N TRP A 327 -10.31 11.07 15.41
CA TRP A 327 -9.76 9.74 15.68
C TRP A 327 -10.23 9.14 17.02
N PRO A 328 -10.41 9.87 18.14
CA PRO A 328 -11.02 9.33 19.35
C PRO A 328 -12.49 8.94 19.16
N GLU A 329 -13.24 9.73 18.36
CA GLU A 329 -14.64 9.48 18.05
C GLU A 329 -14.84 8.12 17.36
N TRP A 330 -13.94 7.76 16.40
CA TRP A 330 -13.94 6.46 15.75
C TRP A 330 -13.64 5.30 16.70
N VAL A 331 -12.69 5.47 17.60
CA VAL A 331 -12.32 4.45 18.59
C VAL A 331 -13.50 4.18 19.54
N GLU A 332 -14.09 5.23 20.07
CA GLU A 332 -15.24 5.11 20.98
C GLU A 332 -16.45 4.48 20.28
N THR A 333 -16.72 4.86 19.03
CA THR A 333 -17.79 4.28 18.23
C THR A 333 -17.63 2.77 18.09
N TRP A 334 -16.43 2.32 17.72
CA TRP A 334 -16.15 0.89 17.60
C TRP A 334 -16.37 0.16 18.95
N LEU A 335 -15.90 0.72 20.06
CA LEU A 335 -16.08 0.13 21.37
C LEU A 335 -17.56 -0.04 21.72
N HIS A 336 -18.39 0.96 21.46
CA HIS A 336 -19.84 0.88 21.71
C HIS A 336 -20.52 -0.18 20.83
N LEU A 337 -20.08 -0.38 19.61
CA LEU A 337 -20.64 -1.39 18.71
C LEU A 337 -20.20 -2.81 19.08
N GLN A 338 -18.94 -2.99 19.50
CA GLN A 338 -18.39 -4.30 19.85
C GLN A 338 -18.72 -4.75 21.27
N PHE A 339 -18.85 -3.80 22.19
CA PHE A 339 -19.06 -4.05 23.63
C PHE A 339 -20.25 -3.22 24.12
N PRO A 340 -21.49 -3.54 23.70
CA PRO A 340 -22.66 -2.72 24.04
C PRO A 340 -22.91 -2.61 25.54
N GLU A 341 -22.44 -3.53 26.37
CA GLU A 341 -22.53 -3.48 27.83
C GLU A 341 -21.42 -2.64 28.50
N ALA A 342 -20.38 -2.26 27.74
CA ALA A 342 -19.28 -1.47 28.29
C ALA A 342 -19.72 -0.02 28.60
N ARG A 343 -19.34 0.46 29.77
CA ARG A 343 -19.64 1.83 30.22
C ARG A 343 -18.37 2.65 30.27
N VAL A 344 -17.73 2.77 29.11
CA VAL A 344 -16.50 3.56 28.99
C VAL A 344 -16.85 5.02 28.71
N GLU A 345 -16.31 5.92 29.49
CA GLU A 345 -16.39 7.36 29.27
C GLU A 345 -15.11 7.87 28.65
N PHE A 346 -15.21 8.49 27.48
CA PHE A 346 -14.09 9.14 26.79
C PHE A 346 -14.10 10.64 27.08
N LEU A 347 -12.97 11.14 27.59
CA LEU A 347 -12.73 12.56 27.80
C LEU A 347 -11.58 13.01 26.90
N ASN A 348 -11.89 13.69 25.81
CA ASN A 348 -10.89 14.28 24.92
C ASN A 348 -10.37 15.58 25.54
N LEU A 349 -9.16 15.55 26.06
CA LEU A 349 -8.44 16.69 26.65
C LEU A 349 -7.23 17.11 25.79
N GLY A 350 -7.27 16.89 24.48
CA GLY A 350 -6.31 17.46 23.55
C GLY A 350 -6.28 18.99 23.67
N LEU A 351 -5.09 19.61 23.65
CA LEU A 351 -4.93 21.05 23.74
C LEU A 351 -4.09 21.58 22.58
N PRO A 352 -4.64 22.43 21.70
CA PRO A 352 -3.90 22.95 20.57
C PRO A 352 -2.57 23.59 20.93
N SER A 353 -1.54 23.34 20.12
CA SER A 353 -0.14 23.78 20.31
C SER A 353 0.61 23.08 21.43
N GLU A 354 0.00 22.19 22.22
CA GLU A 354 0.61 21.54 23.38
C GLU A 354 1.78 20.65 23.01
N THR A 355 2.78 20.58 23.88
CA THR A 355 3.97 19.72 23.80
C THR A 355 4.08 18.88 25.06
N ALA A 356 4.78 17.76 24.99
CA ALA A 356 5.28 17.04 26.17
C ALA A 356 6.65 17.55 26.59
N SER A 357 7.42 18.12 25.68
CA SER A 357 8.77 18.64 25.88
C SER A 357 8.81 19.94 26.71
N GLY A 358 7.71 20.69 26.78
CA GLY A 358 7.67 22.03 27.34
C GLY A 358 8.40 23.08 26.48
N LEU A 359 8.80 22.72 25.25
CA LEU A 359 9.49 23.64 24.36
C LEU A 359 8.52 24.51 23.58
N SER A 360 8.98 25.73 23.27
CA SER A 360 8.29 26.68 22.40
C SER A 360 9.29 27.49 21.61
N GLU A 361 9.04 27.72 20.34
CA GLU A 361 9.73 28.72 19.55
C GLU A 361 9.30 30.14 19.95
N ALA A 362 10.24 31.11 19.92
CA ALA A 362 9.99 32.49 20.31
C ALA A 362 8.88 33.19 19.52
N GLY A 363 8.68 32.79 18.27
CA GLY A 363 7.63 33.35 17.40
C GLY A 363 6.29 32.61 17.44
N HIS A 364 6.09 31.66 18.36
CA HIS A 364 4.84 30.89 18.41
C HIS A 364 3.62 31.82 18.51
N ALA A 365 2.58 31.53 17.71
CA ALA A 365 1.37 32.33 17.64
C ALA A 365 1.63 33.85 17.43
N GLY A 366 2.64 34.19 16.63
CA GLY A 366 3.08 35.59 16.45
C GLY A 366 3.67 36.23 17.71
N GLY A 367 4.22 35.42 18.60
CA GLY A 367 4.77 35.85 19.89
C GLY A 367 3.72 36.08 21.00
N SER A 368 2.46 35.74 20.76
CA SER A 368 1.36 36.01 21.68
C SER A 368 1.37 35.14 22.94
N PHE A 369 1.83 33.89 22.82
CA PHE A 369 1.94 32.96 23.96
C PHE A 369 2.90 31.82 23.58
N PRO A 370 3.58 31.19 24.56
CA PRO A 370 4.39 30.01 24.34
C PRO A 370 3.50 28.77 24.19
N ARG A 371 4.05 27.70 23.59
CA ARG A 371 3.36 26.42 23.53
C ARG A 371 3.08 25.90 24.94
N PRO A 372 1.85 25.42 25.23
CA PRO A 372 1.54 24.78 26.49
C PRO A 372 2.36 23.51 26.72
N ASP A 373 2.64 23.18 27.98
CA ASP A 373 3.26 21.91 28.39
C ASP A 373 2.20 21.03 29.06
N VAL A 374 2.00 19.80 28.58
CA VAL A 374 1.06 18.87 29.21
C VAL A 374 1.43 18.58 30.67
N ASN A 375 2.72 18.56 30.99
CA ASN A 375 3.20 18.26 32.33
C ASN A 375 2.86 19.39 33.34
N GLU A 376 2.56 20.61 32.87
CA GLU A 376 2.06 21.71 33.70
C GLU A 376 0.64 21.43 34.24
N ARG A 377 -0.23 20.81 33.40
CA ARG A 377 -1.64 20.57 33.78
C ARG A 377 -1.94 19.12 34.17
N LEU A 378 -1.01 18.18 33.95
CA LEU A 378 -1.24 16.74 34.11
C LEU A 378 -1.73 16.39 35.53
N GLY A 379 -1.15 16.98 36.56
CA GLY A 379 -1.60 16.77 37.94
C GLY A 379 -3.08 17.10 38.14
N ARG A 380 -3.53 18.24 37.58
CA ARG A 380 -4.96 18.66 37.67
C ARG A 380 -5.87 17.76 36.80
N VAL A 381 -5.35 17.26 35.64
CA VAL A 381 -6.08 16.26 34.84
C VAL A 381 -6.32 15.02 35.68
N LEU A 382 -5.28 14.43 36.26
CA LEU A 382 -5.38 13.21 37.07
C LEU A 382 -6.29 13.39 38.28
N GLU A 383 -6.12 14.49 39.00
CA GLU A 383 -6.92 14.81 40.21
C GLU A 383 -8.41 14.96 39.89
N LYS A 384 -8.77 15.66 38.81
CA LYS A 384 -10.18 15.98 38.51
C LYS A 384 -10.90 14.93 37.70
N THR A 385 -10.18 14.22 36.82
CA THR A 385 -10.83 13.22 35.95
C THR A 385 -10.77 11.81 36.51
N HIS A 386 -9.84 11.51 37.44
CA HIS A 386 -9.61 10.16 37.99
C HIS A 386 -9.60 9.09 36.87
N PRO A 387 -8.69 9.18 35.90
CA PRO A 387 -8.72 8.28 34.78
C PRO A 387 -8.21 6.89 35.16
N ASP A 388 -8.76 5.84 34.54
CA ASP A 388 -8.22 4.49 34.62
C ASP A 388 -7.17 4.24 33.53
N LEU A 389 -7.33 4.97 32.42
CA LEU A 389 -6.47 4.86 31.25
C LEU A 389 -6.26 6.24 30.61
N ILE A 390 -5.01 6.51 30.24
CA ILE A 390 -4.65 7.63 29.37
C ILE A 390 -4.21 7.10 28.02
N VAL A 391 -4.72 7.68 26.92
CA VAL A 391 -4.15 7.53 25.58
C VAL A 391 -3.48 8.85 25.21
N ALA A 392 -2.15 8.85 25.01
CA ALA A 392 -1.37 10.06 24.80
C ALA A 392 -0.74 10.07 23.40
N CYS A 393 -0.97 11.13 22.62
CA CYS A 393 -0.42 11.33 21.27
C CYS A 393 0.30 12.69 21.22
N TYR A 394 1.62 12.67 21.36
CA TYR A 394 2.51 13.84 21.32
C TYR A 394 3.67 13.62 20.36
N GLY A 395 4.34 14.69 19.95
CA GLY A 395 5.52 14.70 19.09
C GLY A 395 5.44 15.72 17.97
N MET A 396 4.25 15.98 17.41
CA MET A 396 4.09 16.90 16.28
C MET A 396 4.63 18.31 16.60
N ASN A 397 4.35 18.84 17.79
CA ASN A 397 4.79 20.17 18.21
C ASN A 397 6.14 20.15 18.96
N ASP A 398 6.60 18.99 19.42
CA ASP A 398 7.71 18.87 20.38
C ASP A 398 9.08 19.23 19.79
N GLY A 399 9.27 19.05 18.49
CA GLY A 399 10.46 19.48 17.77
C GLY A 399 10.40 20.94 17.34
N ILE A 400 9.33 21.67 17.68
CA ILE A 400 9.07 23.07 17.31
C ILE A 400 9.27 23.37 15.81
N TYR A 401 9.03 22.37 14.97
CA TYR A 401 9.17 22.40 13.49
C TYR A 401 10.59 22.72 12.99
N PHE A 402 11.61 22.45 13.80
CA PHE A 402 13.02 22.62 13.48
C PHE A 402 13.64 21.28 13.04
N PRO A 403 14.82 21.27 12.39
CA PRO A 403 15.61 20.06 12.19
C PRO A 403 15.88 19.33 13.50
N LEU A 404 16.18 18.04 13.44
CA LEU A 404 16.51 17.26 14.64
C LEU A 404 17.63 17.93 15.43
N GLY A 405 17.40 18.12 16.74
CA GLY A 405 18.38 18.63 17.69
C GLY A 405 18.39 17.74 18.92
N GLU A 406 19.57 17.31 19.35
CA GLU A 406 19.73 16.38 20.48
C GLU A 406 19.08 16.89 21.76
N GLU A 407 19.23 18.17 22.09
CA GLU A 407 18.60 18.77 23.26
C GLU A 407 17.07 18.78 23.16
N ARG A 408 16.51 19.07 21.99
CA ARG A 408 15.04 19.03 21.77
C ARG A 408 14.52 17.60 21.86
N PHE A 409 15.26 16.66 21.29
CA PHE A 409 14.91 15.24 21.38
C PHE A 409 14.94 14.74 22.83
N LYS A 410 15.97 15.11 23.58
CA LYS A 410 16.08 14.79 25.00
C LYS A 410 14.91 15.37 25.80
N LYS A 411 14.54 16.63 25.54
CA LYS A 411 13.37 17.27 26.19
C LYS A 411 12.05 16.53 25.89
N PHE A 412 11.85 16.09 24.66
CA PHE A 412 10.70 15.25 24.31
C PHE A 412 10.70 13.95 25.13
N GLN A 413 11.85 13.25 25.17
CA GLN A 413 11.98 12.01 25.94
C GLN A 413 11.68 12.24 27.43
N GLU A 414 12.27 13.24 28.03
CA GLU A 414 12.06 13.60 29.44
C GLU A 414 10.57 13.91 29.71
N GLY A 415 9.93 14.65 28.83
CA GLY A 415 8.52 15.03 28.97
C GLY A 415 7.57 13.84 28.91
N ILE A 416 7.79 12.93 27.95
CA ILE A 416 7.00 11.69 27.80
C ILE A 416 7.23 10.76 29.00
N ILE A 417 8.46 10.60 29.45
CA ILE A 417 8.78 9.81 30.66
C ILE A 417 8.05 10.38 31.86
N ARG A 418 8.12 11.70 32.06
CA ARG A 418 7.43 12.39 33.16
C ARG A 418 5.92 12.18 33.15
N LEU A 419 5.29 12.33 31.97
CA LEU A 419 3.86 12.06 31.79
C LEU A 419 3.52 10.64 32.25
N ARG A 420 4.27 9.66 31.79
CA ARG A 420 4.03 8.24 32.11
C ARG A 420 4.24 7.96 33.60
N GLU A 421 5.33 8.43 34.18
CA GLU A 421 5.65 8.21 35.59
C GLU A 421 4.63 8.88 36.51
N THR A 422 4.21 10.11 36.19
CA THR A 422 3.18 10.83 36.98
C THR A 422 1.86 10.08 36.95
N ALA A 423 1.45 9.55 35.80
CA ALA A 423 0.24 8.72 35.67
C ALA A 423 0.40 7.38 36.43
N ALA A 424 1.54 6.71 36.28
CA ALA A 424 1.81 5.43 36.93
C ALA A 424 1.82 5.52 38.47
N HIS A 425 2.31 6.62 39.04
CA HIS A 425 2.27 6.87 40.51
C HIS A 425 0.83 6.93 41.06
N GLN A 426 -0.16 7.21 40.22
CA GLN A 426 -1.57 7.18 40.58
C GLN A 426 -2.28 5.90 40.11
N GLY A 427 -1.53 4.89 39.66
CA GLY A 427 -2.07 3.62 39.18
C GLY A 427 -2.73 3.68 37.79
N VAL A 428 -2.54 4.79 37.06
CA VAL A 428 -3.14 5.02 35.76
C VAL A 428 -2.28 4.38 34.65
N ARG A 429 -2.89 3.53 33.83
CA ARG A 429 -2.27 2.94 32.65
C ARG A 429 -2.13 4.00 31.55
N VAL A 430 -1.04 3.93 30.77
CA VAL A 430 -0.82 4.84 29.64
C VAL A 430 -0.53 4.05 28.37
N ILE A 431 -1.30 4.34 27.32
CA ILE A 431 -1.01 3.93 25.94
C ILE A 431 -0.44 5.14 25.22
N HIS A 432 0.76 5.03 24.68
CA HIS A 432 1.36 6.06 23.83
C HIS A 432 1.09 5.76 22.36
N LEU A 433 0.66 6.78 21.60
CA LEU A 433 0.66 6.73 20.14
C LEU A 433 1.92 7.44 19.65
N THR A 434 2.58 6.89 18.62
CA THR A 434 3.60 7.66 17.90
C THR A 434 2.93 8.88 17.23
N PRO A 435 3.62 10.02 17.06
CA PRO A 435 3.03 11.18 16.39
C PRO A 435 2.55 10.82 14.98
N PRO A 436 1.48 11.45 14.45
CA PRO A 436 1.13 11.34 13.04
C PRO A 436 2.24 11.95 12.15
N ILE A 437 2.08 11.83 10.84
CA ILE A 437 3.07 12.32 9.87
C ILE A 437 3.01 13.84 9.70
N PHE A 438 4.17 14.46 9.43
CA PHE A 438 4.28 15.80 8.84
C PHE A 438 4.45 15.66 7.31
N ASP A 439 3.67 16.42 6.56
CA ASP A 439 3.68 16.39 5.11
C ASP A 439 4.07 17.75 4.51
N PRO A 440 5.26 17.91 3.90
CA PRO A 440 5.66 19.18 3.32
C PRO A 440 4.97 19.52 2.00
N VAL A 441 4.32 18.56 1.33
CA VAL A 441 3.74 18.75 -0.02
C VAL A 441 2.65 19.84 -0.05
N PRO A 442 1.68 19.87 0.86
CA PRO A 442 0.70 20.94 0.92
C PRO A 442 1.30 22.31 1.26
N LEU A 443 2.53 22.31 1.80
CA LEU A 443 3.26 23.51 2.19
C LEU A 443 4.26 23.99 1.12
N THR A 444 4.13 23.56 -0.13
CA THR A 444 5.07 23.92 -1.20
C THR A 444 5.40 25.42 -1.20
N GLY A 445 6.69 25.76 -1.08
CA GLY A 445 7.20 27.14 -1.00
C GLY A 445 7.03 27.80 0.38
N ARG A 446 6.48 27.10 1.38
CA ARG A 446 6.28 27.60 2.76
C ARG A 446 7.06 26.79 3.80
N THR A 447 7.98 25.93 3.36
CA THR A 447 8.94 25.20 4.21
C THR A 447 10.34 25.72 4.00
N LEU A 448 11.24 25.42 4.91
CA LEU A 448 12.63 25.87 4.88
C LEU A 448 13.59 24.68 4.83
N PRO A 449 14.68 24.74 4.05
CA PRO A 449 15.71 23.71 4.00
C PRO A 449 16.51 23.65 5.32
N ALA A 450 17.25 22.57 5.51
CA ALA A 450 18.18 22.41 6.63
C ALA A 450 19.30 23.49 6.60
N GLY A 451 19.95 23.67 7.75
CA GLY A 451 21.15 24.54 7.87
C GLY A 451 20.85 26.03 8.06
N ARG A 452 19.66 26.40 8.48
CA ARG A 452 19.32 27.79 8.83
C ARG A 452 19.43 28.04 10.34
N ASP A 453 19.76 29.27 10.70
CA ASP A 453 19.82 29.69 12.10
C ASP A 453 18.45 29.83 12.76
N ALA A 454 17.42 30.10 11.96
CA ALA A 454 16.04 30.27 12.42
C ALA A 454 15.02 29.64 11.45
N TYR A 455 13.91 29.19 12.01
CA TYR A 455 12.80 28.54 11.28
C TYR A 455 11.47 29.25 11.54
N PRO A 456 11.22 30.42 10.92
CA PRO A 456 9.93 31.09 10.97
C PRO A 456 8.83 30.33 10.22
N SER A 457 9.21 29.36 9.40
CA SER A 457 8.35 28.36 8.75
C SER A 457 8.90 26.97 9.00
N PRO A 458 8.09 25.90 8.92
CA PRO A 458 8.54 24.54 9.22
C PRO A 458 9.73 24.09 8.39
N PHE A 459 10.63 23.33 9.02
CA PHE A 459 11.67 22.58 8.30
C PHE A 459 11.02 21.57 7.33
N GLU A 460 11.45 21.57 6.07
CA GLU A 460 10.86 20.70 5.02
C GLU A 460 11.01 19.21 5.32
N GLY A 461 12.11 18.82 5.99
CA GLY A 461 12.39 17.46 6.42
C GLY A 461 11.83 17.11 7.82
N TYR A 462 10.86 17.86 8.34
CA TYR A 462 10.38 17.67 9.71
C TYR A 462 9.79 16.29 9.98
N ASN A 463 9.29 15.59 8.94
CA ASN A 463 8.85 14.22 9.11
C ASN A 463 9.98 13.29 9.60
N SER A 464 11.23 13.52 9.20
CA SER A 464 12.38 12.74 9.69
C SER A 464 12.67 12.95 11.19
N VAL A 465 12.26 14.10 11.74
CA VAL A 465 12.31 14.33 13.19
C VAL A 465 11.27 13.47 13.90
N LEU A 466 10.08 13.38 13.31
CA LEU A 466 8.99 12.53 13.83
C LEU A 466 9.31 11.04 13.68
N ASP A 467 10.05 10.62 12.62
CA ASP A 467 10.60 9.26 12.51
C ASP A 467 11.44 8.92 13.74
N ARG A 468 12.37 9.79 14.14
CA ARG A 468 13.25 9.58 15.33
C ARG A 468 12.46 9.54 16.64
N TYR A 469 11.44 10.38 16.78
CA TYR A 469 10.58 10.38 17.97
C TYR A 469 9.77 9.08 18.04
N SER A 470 9.25 8.63 16.91
CA SER A 470 8.51 7.38 16.78
C SER A 470 9.37 6.15 17.07
N GLU A 471 10.57 6.07 16.49
CA GLU A 471 11.54 5.00 16.75
C GLU A 471 11.85 4.87 18.23
N TRP A 472 12.09 5.99 18.92
CA TRP A 472 12.36 5.98 20.36
C TRP A 472 11.14 5.48 21.14
N LEU A 473 9.95 5.98 20.87
CA LEU A 473 8.71 5.50 21.53
C LEU A 473 8.55 3.99 21.31
N LEU A 474 8.70 3.50 20.09
CA LEU A 474 8.59 2.08 19.77
C LEU A 474 9.64 1.24 20.51
N SER A 475 10.87 1.76 20.69
CA SER A 475 11.91 1.09 21.46
C SER A 475 11.51 0.86 22.93
N ARG A 476 10.63 1.70 23.49
CA ARG A 476 10.13 1.56 24.87
C ARG A 476 9.24 0.33 25.08
N ARG A 477 8.75 -0.30 24.03
CA ARG A 477 8.04 -1.59 24.12
C ARG A 477 8.89 -2.65 24.83
N ALA A 478 10.20 -2.65 24.61
CA ALA A 478 11.13 -3.56 25.29
C ALA A 478 11.19 -3.35 26.82
N ALA A 479 10.83 -2.14 27.29
CA ALA A 479 10.72 -1.80 28.70
C ALA A 479 9.28 -1.93 29.23
N GLY A 480 8.40 -2.65 28.52
CA GLY A 480 7.01 -2.89 28.92
C GLY A 480 6.07 -1.69 28.71
N TRP A 481 6.46 -0.70 27.90
CA TRP A 481 5.53 0.38 27.57
C TRP A 481 4.54 -0.09 26.52
N GLU A 482 3.31 0.36 26.64
CA GLU A 482 2.30 0.16 25.63
C GLU A 482 2.37 1.31 24.60
N VAL A 483 2.83 0.99 23.40
CA VAL A 483 3.04 1.98 22.34
C VAL A 483 2.39 1.47 21.05
N VAL A 484 1.55 2.28 20.45
CA VAL A 484 0.91 2.01 19.17
C VAL A 484 1.60 2.82 18.08
N ASP A 485 2.04 2.14 17.02
CA ASP A 485 2.64 2.79 15.87
C ASP A 485 1.55 3.35 14.93
N VAL A 486 1.43 4.66 14.92
CA VAL A 486 0.58 5.42 13.99
C VAL A 486 1.42 5.95 12.83
N HIS A 487 2.63 6.41 13.12
CA HIS A 487 3.54 7.07 12.20
C HIS A 487 3.93 6.20 10.99
N GLY A 488 4.46 5.02 11.28
CA GLY A 488 4.93 4.11 10.24
C GLY A 488 3.84 3.71 9.24
N PRO A 489 2.66 3.24 9.69
CA PRO A 489 1.54 2.94 8.80
C PRO A 489 1.05 4.13 7.98
N MET A 490 0.99 5.35 8.54
CA MET A 490 0.60 6.55 7.80
C MET A 490 1.61 6.91 6.72
N ASN A 491 2.92 6.84 7.01
CA ASN A 491 3.99 7.06 6.02
C ASN A 491 3.89 6.07 4.85
N ARG A 492 3.73 4.78 5.15
CA ARG A 492 3.58 3.75 4.10
C ARG A 492 2.37 4.00 3.22
N PHE A 493 1.23 4.31 3.84
CA PHE A 493 0.00 4.60 3.12
C PHE A 493 0.16 5.84 2.23
N LEU A 494 0.70 6.94 2.76
CA LEU A 494 0.94 8.16 1.98
C LEU A 494 1.87 7.89 0.79
N ALA A 495 2.97 7.17 1.00
CA ALA A 495 3.89 6.80 -0.06
C ALA A 495 3.20 5.94 -1.14
N GLU A 496 2.42 4.93 -0.76
CA GLU A 496 1.64 4.11 -1.68
C GLU A 496 0.65 4.95 -2.50
N GLN A 497 -0.11 5.83 -1.85
CA GLN A 497 -1.08 6.69 -2.54
C GLN A 497 -0.39 7.66 -3.51
N ARG A 498 0.79 8.18 -3.16
CA ARG A 498 1.55 9.10 -4.01
C ARG A 498 2.19 8.45 -5.23
N THR A 499 2.37 7.15 -5.23
CA THR A 499 2.71 6.43 -6.47
C THR A 499 1.59 6.50 -7.51
N LEU A 500 0.36 6.71 -7.06
CA LEU A 500 -0.85 6.76 -7.88
C LEU A 500 -1.29 8.19 -8.18
N ASN A 501 -1.19 9.06 -7.19
CA ASN A 501 -1.49 10.48 -7.27
C ASN A 501 -0.42 11.27 -6.49
N PRO A 502 0.58 11.86 -7.17
CA PRO A 502 1.66 12.61 -6.51
C PRO A 502 1.19 13.77 -5.62
N LYS A 503 -0.05 14.24 -5.82
CA LYS A 503 -0.69 15.30 -5.02
C LYS A 503 -1.61 14.77 -3.93
N PHE A 504 -1.58 13.46 -3.65
CA PHE A 504 -2.40 12.89 -2.58
C PHE A 504 -1.95 13.43 -1.22
N GLU A 505 -2.91 13.80 -0.37
CA GLU A 505 -2.69 14.45 0.93
C GLU A 505 -3.49 13.77 2.04
N LEU A 506 -2.86 13.61 3.20
CA LEU A 506 -3.53 13.24 4.46
C LEU A 506 -3.72 14.44 5.39
N SER A 507 -3.28 15.61 4.96
CA SER A 507 -3.36 16.89 5.68
C SER A 507 -3.39 18.04 4.66
N ASN A 508 -4.22 19.05 4.85
CA ASN A 508 -4.29 20.21 3.95
C ASN A 508 -3.24 21.28 4.27
N ASP A 509 -2.65 21.24 5.44
CA ASP A 509 -1.65 22.19 5.95
C ASP A 509 -0.32 21.53 6.38
N GLY A 510 -0.15 20.26 6.03
CA GLY A 510 1.02 19.47 6.36
C GLY A 510 1.11 18.96 7.79
N VAL A 511 0.21 19.40 8.68
CA VAL A 511 0.21 19.11 10.14
C VAL A 511 -1.08 18.43 10.58
N HIS A 512 -2.23 19.08 10.31
CA HIS A 512 -3.52 18.62 10.80
C HIS A 512 -4.10 17.58 9.85
N ALA A 513 -4.23 16.37 10.36
CA ALA A 513 -4.79 15.26 9.60
C ALA A 513 -6.22 15.58 9.10
N ASN A 514 -6.51 15.26 7.85
CA ASN A 514 -7.87 15.24 7.33
C ASN A 514 -8.62 13.99 7.83
N SER A 515 -9.90 13.85 7.51
CA SER A 515 -10.72 12.73 8.00
C SER A 515 -10.12 11.36 7.68
N GLN A 516 -9.45 11.19 6.53
CA GLN A 516 -8.75 9.94 6.21
C GLN A 516 -7.51 9.74 7.07
N GLY A 517 -6.74 10.79 7.32
CA GLY A 517 -5.60 10.75 8.25
C GLY A 517 -6.04 10.42 9.67
N HIS A 518 -7.12 11.01 10.16
CA HIS A 518 -7.72 10.66 11.46
C HIS A 518 -8.19 9.20 11.51
N TRP A 519 -8.80 8.70 10.45
CA TRP A 519 -9.16 7.28 10.37
C TRP A 519 -7.93 6.38 10.48
N LEU A 520 -6.84 6.69 9.78
CA LEU A 520 -5.62 5.89 9.86
C LEU A 520 -5.04 5.87 11.29
N MET A 521 -5.13 6.98 12.04
CA MET A 521 -4.75 7.02 13.46
C MET A 521 -5.64 6.11 14.31
N ALA A 522 -6.95 6.24 14.18
CA ALA A 522 -7.92 5.40 14.89
C ALA A 522 -7.72 3.92 14.56
N ARG A 523 -7.53 3.60 13.28
CA ARG A 523 -7.34 2.25 12.76
C ARG A 523 -6.19 1.51 13.46
N GLU A 524 -5.06 2.15 13.69
CA GLU A 524 -3.92 1.51 14.32
C GLU A 524 -4.18 1.23 15.82
N LEU A 525 -4.88 2.13 16.51
CA LEU A 525 -5.33 1.86 17.89
C LEU A 525 -6.39 0.74 17.91
N LEU A 526 -7.35 0.74 17.00
CA LEU A 526 -8.34 -0.32 16.86
C LEU A 526 -7.67 -1.68 16.59
N ARG A 527 -6.65 -1.73 15.73
CA ARG A 527 -5.86 -2.94 15.47
C ARG A 527 -5.16 -3.44 16.74
N HIS A 528 -4.57 -2.54 17.51
CA HIS A 528 -3.97 -2.85 18.81
C HIS A 528 -5.00 -3.42 19.80
N LEU A 529 -6.21 -2.88 19.80
CA LEU A 529 -7.32 -3.38 20.60
C LEU A 529 -7.92 -4.69 20.08
N GLY A 530 -7.48 -5.18 18.92
CA GLY A 530 -7.95 -6.42 18.33
C GLY A 530 -9.27 -6.29 17.58
N ALA A 531 -9.54 -5.11 17.02
CA ALA A 531 -10.66 -4.94 16.10
C ALA A 531 -10.55 -5.91 14.91
N PRO A 532 -11.68 -6.44 14.43
CA PRO A 532 -11.72 -7.33 13.29
C PRO A 532 -11.02 -6.73 12.07
N GLU A 533 -10.26 -7.54 11.33
CA GLU A 533 -9.51 -7.06 10.16
C GLU A 533 -10.42 -6.41 9.11
N VAL A 534 -11.66 -6.87 8.96
CA VAL A 534 -12.66 -6.23 8.09
C VAL A 534 -12.85 -4.73 8.41
N VAL A 535 -12.72 -4.35 9.67
CA VAL A 535 -12.83 -2.95 10.10
C VAL A 535 -11.53 -2.18 9.82
N VAL A 536 -10.38 -2.78 10.18
CA VAL A 536 -9.08 -2.11 10.15
C VAL A 536 -8.31 -2.27 8.83
N ALA A 537 -8.76 -3.14 7.93
CA ALA A 537 -8.18 -3.27 6.59
C ALA A 537 -8.54 -2.11 5.67
N SER A 538 -9.66 -1.45 5.89
CA SER A 538 -10.12 -0.33 5.05
C SER A 538 -9.30 0.94 5.33
N ASP A 539 -8.95 1.63 4.26
CA ASP A 539 -8.24 2.91 4.32
C ASP A 539 -9.19 4.11 4.58
N VAL A 540 -10.48 3.81 4.75
CA VAL A 540 -11.54 4.78 5.07
C VAL A 540 -12.49 4.20 6.11
N PRO A 541 -13.17 5.00 6.94
CA PRO A 541 -14.06 4.52 8.00
C PRO A 541 -15.31 3.79 7.48
N THR A 542 -15.53 3.78 6.17
CA THR A 542 -16.71 3.19 5.53
C THR A 542 -16.91 1.72 5.90
N ALA A 543 -15.84 0.97 6.15
CA ALA A 543 -15.95 -0.43 6.57
C ALA A 543 -16.59 -0.55 7.96
N LEU A 544 -16.16 0.29 8.93
CA LEU A 544 -16.80 0.36 10.25
C LEU A 544 -18.28 0.77 10.12
N MET A 545 -18.56 1.79 9.30
CA MET A 545 -19.93 2.30 9.10
C MET A 545 -20.87 1.31 8.40
N LYS A 546 -20.32 0.42 7.56
CA LYS A 546 -21.09 -0.61 6.86
C LYS A 546 -21.16 -1.94 7.62
N SER A 547 -20.25 -2.18 8.56
CA SER A 547 -20.19 -3.44 9.31
C SER A 547 -21.37 -3.61 10.28
N ASP A 548 -21.97 -2.49 10.70
CA ASP A 548 -23.11 -2.49 11.62
C ASP A 548 -24.11 -1.38 11.23
N PRO A 549 -25.39 -1.69 11.03
CA PRO A 549 -26.41 -0.70 10.66
C PRO A 549 -26.59 0.40 11.71
N ARG A 550 -26.18 0.17 12.95
CA ARG A 550 -26.23 1.13 14.05
C ARG A 550 -25.10 2.15 14.02
N ALA A 551 -24.02 1.87 13.28
CA ALA A 551 -22.76 2.63 13.34
C ALA A 551 -22.94 4.13 13.09
N VAL A 552 -23.77 4.51 12.13
CA VAL A 552 -24.04 5.92 11.80
C VAL A 552 -24.69 6.66 12.97
N ALA A 553 -25.70 6.05 13.61
CA ALA A 553 -26.40 6.65 14.75
C ALA A 553 -25.50 6.73 15.99
N VAL A 554 -24.75 5.66 16.27
CA VAL A 554 -23.80 5.60 17.38
C VAL A 554 -22.69 6.65 17.20
N PHE A 555 -22.11 6.75 16.00
CA PHE A 555 -21.07 7.75 15.70
C PHE A 555 -21.56 9.18 15.93
N ALA A 556 -22.75 9.52 15.45
CA ALA A 556 -23.32 10.85 15.62
C ALA A 556 -23.52 11.21 17.12
N LEU A 557 -23.94 10.25 17.94
CA LEU A 557 -24.11 10.44 19.37
C LEU A 557 -22.77 10.55 20.10
N VAL A 558 -21.78 9.74 19.73
CA VAL A 558 -20.40 9.83 20.23
C VAL A 558 -19.80 11.21 19.95
N GLN A 559 -19.90 11.68 18.70
CA GLN A 559 -19.44 13.01 18.32
C GLN A 559 -20.09 14.11 19.15
N LYS A 560 -21.41 14.05 19.30
CA LYS A 560 -22.17 15.03 20.08
C LYS A 560 -21.69 15.05 21.54
N ARG A 561 -21.48 13.88 22.15
CA ARG A 561 -21.03 13.74 23.53
C ARG A 561 -19.61 14.24 23.74
N GLN A 562 -18.65 13.82 22.91
CA GLN A 562 -17.26 14.25 23.02
C GLN A 562 -17.10 15.77 22.83
N ARG A 563 -17.76 16.35 21.83
CA ARG A 563 -17.73 17.81 21.60
C ARG A 563 -18.31 18.61 22.77
N LEU A 564 -19.39 18.14 23.35
CA LEU A 564 -20.02 18.74 24.51
C LEU A 564 -19.10 18.75 25.74
N LEU A 565 -18.44 17.63 26.03
CA LEU A 565 -17.59 17.47 27.21
C LEU A 565 -16.22 18.13 27.07
N LYS A 566 -15.65 18.16 25.87
CA LYS A 566 -14.25 18.56 25.61
C LYS A 566 -13.88 19.92 26.19
N ASP A 567 -14.55 20.98 25.75
CA ASP A 567 -14.22 22.35 26.19
C ASP A 567 -14.57 22.60 27.63
N SER A 568 -15.65 22.00 28.14
CA SER A 568 -16.08 22.10 29.53
C SER A 568 -15.04 21.46 30.48
N TRP A 569 -14.54 20.27 30.13
CA TRP A 569 -13.49 19.60 30.88
C TRP A 569 -12.14 20.30 30.77
N LEU A 570 -11.74 20.78 29.54
CA LEU A 570 -10.51 21.59 29.41
C LEU A 570 -10.53 22.81 30.31
N THR A 571 -11.65 23.51 30.37
CA THR A 571 -11.83 24.64 31.27
C THR A 571 -11.75 24.24 32.75
N ALA A 572 -12.37 23.12 33.13
CA ALA A 572 -12.39 22.63 34.51
C ALA A 572 -11.00 22.19 34.98
N VAL A 573 -10.22 21.48 34.17
CA VAL A 573 -8.83 21.10 34.53
C VAL A 573 -7.89 22.29 34.49
N GLY A 574 -8.21 23.33 33.72
CA GLY A 574 -7.39 24.52 33.53
C GLY A 574 -6.19 24.27 32.62
N HIS A 575 -5.82 25.30 31.87
CA HIS A 575 -4.67 25.32 30.97
C HIS A 575 -4.17 26.74 30.74
N GLN A 576 -2.94 26.88 30.26
CA GLN A 576 -2.31 28.21 30.06
C GLN A 576 -2.53 28.77 28.64
N ARG A 577 -3.15 28.00 27.71
CA ARG A 577 -3.37 28.45 26.35
C ARG A 577 -4.51 29.47 26.29
N PRO A 578 -4.26 30.70 25.80
CA PRO A 578 -5.32 31.71 25.62
C PRO A 578 -6.20 31.37 24.41
N GLY A 579 -7.37 32.02 24.33
CA GLY A 579 -8.26 31.96 23.19
C GLY A 579 -9.01 30.65 23.01
N MET A 580 -9.00 29.75 24.00
CA MET A 580 -9.78 28.51 23.93
C MET A 580 -11.25 28.75 24.28
N SER A 581 -12.14 27.95 23.69
CA SER A 581 -13.54 27.89 24.12
C SER A 581 -13.65 27.43 25.57
N LYS A 582 -14.52 28.04 26.34
CA LYS A 582 -14.76 27.64 27.72
C LYS A 582 -15.74 26.48 27.85
N GLY A 583 -16.47 26.18 26.81
CA GLY A 583 -17.60 25.28 26.91
C GLY A 583 -18.74 25.84 27.78
N ILE A 584 -19.71 24.99 28.08
CA ILE A 584 -20.74 25.29 29.12
C ILE A 584 -20.24 24.86 30.50
N PRO A 585 -20.88 25.30 31.61
CA PRO A 585 -20.54 24.82 32.94
C PRO A 585 -20.44 23.29 32.99
N LEU A 586 -19.40 22.75 33.64
CA LEU A 586 -19.10 21.30 33.58
C LEU A 586 -20.30 20.45 34.06
N ALA A 587 -20.97 20.85 35.16
CA ALA A 587 -22.14 20.12 35.67
C ALA A 587 -23.29 20.05 34.65
N ASP A 588 -23.45 21.10 33.82
CA ASP A 588 -24.45 21.11 32.76
C ASP A 588 -24.03 20.22 31.57
N ALA A 589 -22.72 20.23 31.25
CA ALA A 589 -22.18 19.35 30.20
C ALA A 589 -22.32 17.87 30.59
N GLU A 590 -22.00 17.51 31.82
CA GLU A 590 -22.11 16.15 32.35
C GLU A 590 -23.57 15.67 32.40
N ARG A 591 -24.50 16.53 32.80
CA ARG A 591 -25.93 16.20 32.77
C ARG A 591 -26.40 15.89 31.33
N GLN A 592 -26.08 16.78 30.37
CA GLN A 592 -26.44 16.55 28.96
C GLN A 592 -25.71 15.34 28.37
N ALA A 593 -24.45 15.09 28.75
CA ALA A 593 -23.71 13.91 28.34
C ALA A 593 -24.36 12.61 28.87
N THR A 594 -24.94 12.64 30.07
CA THR A 594 -25.70 11.51 30.63
C THR A 594 -26.96 11.22 29.81
N GLU A 595 -27.65 12.24 29.32
CA GLU A 595 -28.81 12.08 28.43
C GLU A 595 -28.38 11.45 27.07
N ILE A 596 -27.25 11.89 26.52
CA ILE A 596 -26.70 11.30 25.31
C ILE A 596 -26.27 9.84 25.56
N ALA A 597 -25.66 9.55 26.71
CA ALA A 597 -25.29 8.19 27.08
C ALA A 597 -26.49 7.24 27.16
N ALA A 598 -27.64 7.73 27.64
CA ALA A 598 -28.89 6.97 27.61
C ALA A 598 -29.36 6.69 26.16
N GLN A 599 -29.25 7.68 25.28
CA GLN A 599 -29.53 7.49 23.84
C GLN A 599 -28.55 6.49 23.18
N LEU A 600 -27.27 6.56 23.52
CA LEU A 600 -26.26 5.60 23.09
C LEU A 600 -26.62 4.17 23.55
N ALA A 601 -27.08 4.00 24.79
CA ALA A 601 -27.48 2.71 25.32
C ALA A 601 -28.67 2.10 24.57
N THR A 602 -29.51 2.92 23.95
CA THR A 602 -30.66 2.47 23.13
C THR A 602 -30.23 2.23 21.67
N ALA A 603 -29.24 2.96 21.17
CA ALA A 603 -28.79 2.87 19.77
C ALA A 603 -27.79 1.74 19.53
N ARG A 604 -27.13 1.20 20.58
CA ARG A 604 -26.08 0.16 20.49
C ARG A 604 -26.59 -1.28 20.70
#